data_5bc64ebf4a96ca96e9f16418f6aa25e5
#
_entry.id   5bc64ebf4a96ca96e9f16418f6aa25e5
#
_cell.length_a   1.000
_cell.length_b   1.000
_cell.length_c   1.000
_cell.angle_alpha   90.00
_cell.angle_beta   90.00
_cell.angle_gamma   90.00
#
_symmetry.space_group_name_H-M   'P 1'
#
loop_
_entity.id
_entity.type
_entity.pdbx_description
1 polymer ?
#
loop_
_entity_poly.entity_id
_entity_poly.type
_entity_poly.pdbx_seq_one_letter_code
_entity_poly.pdbx_strand_id
1 'polypeptide(L)'
;MKKEAKKTLIRLVVAVPLMFAFGFALVPLYDVFCEVTGINGKVFQSEHSEELVTEDGRQIALQFISTNNENMPWTFKPSEQVLSIQTGKYHTATFYVKNTTNKTMMAQAVPSVAPSNAAEHLKKLECFCFEQQVLKPGEEALLPVKLLVSNELPSNIKNIILSYTIFDCLLYTSDAADDAGSG
;
A
#
# COMPACT_ATOMS: atom_id res chain seq x y z
N MET A 1 34.37 50.55 3.07
CA MET A 1 34.16 49.11 3.39
C MET A 1 32.92 48.82 4.24
N LYS A 2 32.51 49.65 5.21
CA LYS A 2 31.39 49.38 6.12
C LYS A 2 29.97 49.39 5.46
N LYS A 3 29.73 50.17 4.40
CA LYS A 3 28.41 50.25 3.75
C LYS A 3 28.08 49.03 2.89
N GLU A 4 29.04 48.43 2.21
CA GLU A 4 28.82 47.22 1.40
C GLU A 4 28.62 45.99 2.28
N ALA A 5 29.39 45.85 3.36
CA ALA A 5 29.20 44.77 4.33
C ALA A 5 27.79 44.79 4.98
N LYS A 6 27.26 46.00 5.26
CA LYS A 6 25.91 46.17 5.81
C LYS A 6 24.82 45.77 4.81
N LYS A 7 24.99 46.08 3.51
CA LYS A 7 24.07 45.65 2.45
C LYS A 7 24.06 44.12 2.28
N THR A 8 25.24 43.50 2.31
CA THR A 8 25.39 42.05 2.23
C THR A 8 24.75 41.36 3.44
N LEU A 9 24.96 41.90 4.65
CA LEU A 9 24.34 41.36 5.87
C LEU A 9 22.82 41.43 5.80
N ILE A 10 22.23 42.56 5.37
CA ILE A 10 20.79 42.71 5.21
C ILE A 10 20.25 41.70 4.18
N ARG A 11 20.94 41.50 3.05
CA ARG A 11 20.54 40.51 2.04
C ARG A 11 20.53 39.10 2.61
N LEU A 12 21.52 38.70 3.41
CA LEU A 12 21.57 37.40 4.08
C LEU A 12 20.45 37.26 5.09
N VAL A 13 20.20 38.26 5.92
CA VAL A 13 19.12 38.25 6.94
C VAL A 13 17.74 38.14 6.30
N VAL A 14 17.54 38.66 5.11
CA VAL A 14 16.27 38.54 4.35
C VAL A 14 16.20 37.22 3.59
N ALA A 15 17.31 36.72 3.05
CA ALA A 15 17.35 35.49 2.25
C ALA A 15 17.02 34.25 3.10
N VAL A 16 17.47 34.19 4.36
CA VAL A 16 17.20 33.04 5.24
C VAL A 16 15.71 32.86 5.51
N PRO A 17 14.95 33.85 6.02
CA PRO A 17 13.50 33.66 6.23
C PRO A 17 12.74 33.45 4.91
N LEU A 18 13.18 34.02 3.79
CA LEU A 18 12.58 33.78 2.48
C LEU A 18 12.74 32.32 2.05
N MET A 19 13.91 31.74 2.30
CA MET A 19 14.15 30.31 2.03
C MET A 19 13.26 29.39 2.90
N PHE A 20 13.09 29.73 4.18
CA PHE A 20 12.16 29.00 5.06
C PHE A 20 10.71 29.13 4.59
N ALA A 21 10.27 30.35 4.27
CA ALA A 21 8.92 30.59 3.76
C ALA A 21 8.64 29.80 2.46
N PHE A 22 9.63 29.73 1.57
CA PHE A 22 9.54 28.92 0.36
C PHE A 22 9.39 27.41 0.68
N GLY A 23 10.20 26.88 1.62
CA GLY A 23 10.09 25.49 2.08
C GLY A 23 8.70 25.16 2.64
N PHE A 24 8.15 26.06 3.48
CA PHE A 24 6.80 25.88 4.01
C PHE A 24 5.71 26.00 2.94
N ALA A 25 5.90 26.83 1.92
CA ALA A 25 4.95 26.97 0.81
C ALA A 25 4.95 25.75 -0.13
N LEU A 26 6.06 25.01 -0.22
CA LEU A 26 6.13 23.80 -1.05
C LEU A 26 5.24 22.67 -0.53
N VAL A 27 5.02 22.56 0.78
CA VAL A 27 4.19 21.49 1.36
C VAL A 27 2.75 21.59 0.87
N PRO A 28 2.01 22.69 1.08
CA PRO A 28 0.64 22.78 0.59
C PRO A 28 0.55 22.79 -0.95
N LEU A 29 1.59 23.30 -1.65
CA LEU A 29 1.64 23.23 -3.11
C LEU A 29 1.72 21.79 -3.60
N TYR A 30 2.51 20.96 -2.93
CA TYR A 30 2.60 19.52 -3.23
C TYR A 30 1.27 18.81 -2.99
N ASP A 31 0.58 19.12 -1.90
CA ASP A 31 -0.73 18.52 -1.59
C ASP A 31 -1.76 18.86 -2.67
N VAL A 32 -1.86 20.13 -3.07
CA VAL A 32 -2.74 20.57 -4.16
C VAL A 32 -2.36 19.90 -5.50
N PHE A 33 -1.06 19.82 -5.78
CA PHE A 33 -0.58 19.15 -7.00
C PHE A 33 -0.97 17.67 -7.02
N CYS A 34 -0.77 16.94 -5.92
CA CYS A 34 -1.17 15.54 -5.80
C CYS A 34 -2.69 15.36 -5.90
N GLU A 35 -3.47 16.29 -5.37
CA GLU A 35 -4.94 16.25 -5.44
C GLU A 35 -5.44 16.45 -6.89
N VAL A 36 -4.88 17.42 -7.61
CA VAL A 36 -5.27 17.73 -9.00
C VAL A 36 -4.78 16.65 -9.97
N THR A 37 -3.59 16.10 -9.77
CA THR A 37 -3.01 15.09 -10.68
C THR A 37 -3.46 13.65 -10.35
N GLY A 38 -4.09 13.43 -9.20
CA GLY A 38 -4.54 12.10 -8.76
C GLY A 38 -3.40 11.10 -8.49
N ILE A 39 -2.15 11.57 -8.43
CA ILE A 39 -0.95 10.74 -8.18
C ILE A 39 -0.79 10.44 -6.69
N ASN A 40 -1.72 10.92 -5.86
CA ASN A 40 -1.67 10.66 -4.43
C ASN A 40 -1.95 9.19 -4.16
N GLY A 41 -0.90 8.39 -4.03
CA GLY A 41 -0.97 7.09 -3.40
C GLY A 41 -1.35 7.26 -1.93
N LYS A 42 -2.61 7.57 -1.66
CA LYS A 42 -3.13 7.53 -0.29
C LYS A 42 -2.89 6.13 0.23
N VAL A 43 -1.85 5.99 1.02
CA VAL A 43 -1.67 4.87 1.93
C VAL A 43 -2.95 4.79 2.73
N PHE A 44 -3.63 3.66 2.66
CA PHE A 44 -4.89 3.38 3.33
C PHE A 44 -4.74 3.64 4.83
N GLN A 45 -4.96 4.88 5.28
CA GLN A 45 -5.26 5.15 6.68
C GLN A 45 -6.71 4.71 6.88
N SER A 46 -6.87 3.63 7.59
CA SER A 46 -8.16 3.14 8.08
C SER A 46 -8.70 4.15 9.10
N GLU A 47 -9.32 5.22 8.63
CA GLU A 47 -10.28 5.89 9.48
C GLU A 47 -11.46 4.92 9.64
N HIS A 48 -11.69 4.52 10.86
CA HIS A 48 -12.87 3.76 11.30
C HIS A 48 -14.13 4.62 11.08
N SER A 49 -14.51 4.81 9.85
CA SER A 49 -15.88 5.17 9.53
C SER A 49 -16.66 3.86 9.53
N GLU A 50 -17.53 3.67 10.50
CA GLU A 50 -18.60 2.67 10.42
C GLU A 50 -19.48 3.01 9.21
N GLU A 51 -19.06 2.60 8.03
CA GLU A 51 -19.89 2.70 6.84
C GLU A 51 -20.99 1.64 6.99
N LEU A 52 -22.20 2.14 7.19
CA LEU A 52 -23.41 1.32 7.35
C LEU A 52 -23.49 0.31 6.20
N VAL A 53 -23.54 -0.95 6.55
CA VAL A 53 -23.84 -2.05 5.62
C VAL A 53 -25.21 -1.77 5.02
N THR A 54 -25.28 -1.40 3.74
CA THR A 54 -26.52 -1.12 3.04
C THR A 54 -26.94 -2.29 2.17
N GLU A 55 -28.23 -2.58 2.12
CA GLU A 55 -28.76 -3.70 1.33
C GLU A 55 -28.83 -3.41 -0.18
N ASP A 56 -28.78 -2.14 -0.59
CA ASP A 56 -28.97 -1.67 -1.97
C ASP A 56 -27.67 -1.69 -2.82
N GLY A 57 -26.72 -2.55 -2.52
CA GLY A 57 -25.47 -2.65 -3.27
C GLY A 57 -25.63 -3.34 -4.61
N ARG A 58 -24.91 -2.85 -5.64
CA ARG A 58 -24.82 -3.52 -6.94
C ARG A 58 -23.81 -4.65 -6.94
N GLN A 59 -23.98 -5.62 -7.82
CA GLN A 59 -23.01 -6.70 -8.02
C GLN A 59 -21.86 -6.26 -8.90
N ILE A 60 -20.65 -6.60 -8.48
CA ILE A 60 -19.41 -6.39 -9.23
C ILE A 60 -18.54 -7.64 -9.14
N ALA A 61 -17.64 -7.81 -10.10
CA ALA A 61 -16.65 -8.86 -10.07
C ALA A 61 -15.37 -8.36 -9.39
N LEU A 62 -14.86 -9.11 -8.40
CA LEU A 62 -13.57 -8.88 -7.78
C LEU A 62 -12.63 -9.99 -8.19
N GLN A 63 -11.59 -9.66 -8.94
CA GLN A 63 -10.59 -10.62 -9.41
C GLN A 63 -9.35 -10.54 -8.53
N PHE A 64 -8.86 -11.71 -8.10
CA PHE A 64 -7.65 -11.84 -7.29
C PHE A 64 -6.49 -12.35 -8.14
N ILE A 65 -5.35 -11.68 -8.03
CA ILE A 65 -4.08 -12.08 -8.64
C ILE A 65 -3.03 -12.21 -7.56
N SER A 66 -2.25 -13.27 -7.61
CA SER A 66 -1.08 -13.45 -6.75
C SER A 66 0.17 -13.55 -7.59
N THR A 67 1.23 -12.87 -7.16
CA THR A 67 2.53 -12.86 -7.81
C THR A 67 3.61 -13.09 -6.75
N ASN A 68 4.56 -13.92 -7.05
CA ASN A 68 5.77 -14.06 -6.24
C ASN A 68 6.85 -13.12 -6.79
N ASN A 69 7.54 -12.41 -5.92
CA ASN A 69 8.78 -11.73 -6.32
C ASN A 69 9.84 -12.76 -6.75
N GLU A 70 10.79 -12.33 -7.57
CA GLU A 70 11.77 -13.22 -8.24
C GLU A 70 12.48 -14.21 -7.32
N ASN A 71 12.74 -13.84 -6.07
CA ASN A 71 13.44 -14.65 -5.08
C ASN A 71 12.53 -15.30 -4.03
N MET A 72 11.20 -15.26 -4.24
CA MET A 72 10.24 -15.80 -3.28
C MET A 72 9.80 -17.23 -3.65
N PRO A 73 10.38 -18.26 -3.03
CA PRO A 73 10.16 -19.66 -3.44
C PRO A 73 8.89 -20.28 -2.84
N TRP A 74 7.98 -19.49 -2.27
CA TRP A 74 6.74 -19.99 -1.68
C TRP A 74 5.68 -20.27 -2.74
N THR A 75 4.75 -21.16 -2.44
CA THR A 75 3.48 -21.23 -3.18
C THR A 75 2.54 -20.19 -2.58
N PHE A 76 2.06 -19.27 -3.41
CA PHE A 76 1.10 -18.23 -3.00
C PHE A 76 0.00 -18.10 -4.06
N LYS A 77 -1.25 -18.34 -3.68
CA LYS A 77 -2.38 -18.29 -4.61
C LYS A 77 -3.68 -17.95 -3.91
N PRO A 78 -4.62 -17.24 -4.57
CA PRO A 78 -5.96 -17.05 -4.05
C PRO A 78 -6.71 -18.39 -4.06
N SER A 79 -7.58 -18.62 -3.09
CA SER A 79 -8.48 -19.77 -3.07
C SER A 79 -9.52 -19.69 -4.19
N GLU A 80 -9.97 -18.46 -4.49
CA GLU A 80 -10.87 -18.16 -5.61
C GLU A 80 -10.27 -17.04 -6.46
N GLN A 81 -10.25 -17.20 -7.78
CA GLN A 81 -9.68 -16.20 -8.68
C GLN A 81 -10.64 -15.04 -8.95
N VAL A 82 -11.94 -15.31 -8.93
CA VAL A 82 -12.99 -14.30 -9.16
C VAL A 82 -14.10 -14.52 -8.15
N LEU A 83 -14.46 -13.48 -7.45
CA LEU A 83 -15.55 -13.45 -6.51
C LEU A 83 -16.59 -12.42 -6.96
N SER A 84 -17.85 -12.84 -7.08
CA SER A 84 -18.95 -11.91 -7.29
C SER A 84 -19.35 -11.31 -5.93
N ILE A 85 -19.17 -10.01 -5.77
CA ILE A 85 -19.43 -9.30 -4.53
C ILE A 85 -20.51 -8.23 -4.72
N GLN A 86 -21.22 -7.94 -3.62
CA GLN A 86 -22.18 -6.84 -3.56
C GLN A 86 -21.51 -5.64 -2.87
N THR A 87 -21.59 -4.46 -3.50
CA THR A 87 -21.10 -3.23 -2.86
C THR A 87 -21.89 -2.96 -1.57
N GLY A 88 -21.27 -2.30 -0.59
CA GLY A 88 -21.87 -2.02 0.71
C GLY A 88 -21.94 -3.21 1.67
N LYS A 89 -21.41 -4.38 1.29
CA LYS A 89 -21.34 -5.58 2.15
C LYS A 89 -19.90 -6.05 2.35
N TYR A 90 -19.68 -6.68 3.50
CA TYR A 90 -18.41 -7.32 3.80
C TYR A 90 -18.26 -8.64 3.05
N HIS A 91 -17.10 -8.85 2.49
CA HIS A 91 -16.72 -10.08 1.82
C HIS A 91 -15.38 -10.57 2.35
N THR A 92 -15.23 -11.87 2.45
CA THR A 92 -13.96 -12.50 2.86
C THR A 92 -13.43 -13.31 1.71
N ALA A 93 -12.19 -13.03 1.31
CA ALA A 93 -11.41 -13.86 0.41
C ALA A 93 -10.27 -14.51 1.18
N THR A 94 -9.77 -15.64 0.70
CA THR A 94 -8.69 -16.36 1.37
C THR A 94 -7.57 -16.64 0.38
N PHE A 95 -6.33 -16.47 0.83
CA PHE A 95 -5.14 -16.84 0.09
C PHE A 95 -4.46 -18.03 0.76
N TYR A 96 -4.11 -19.02 -0.03
CA TYR A 96 -3.28 -20.13 0.39
C TYR A 96 -1.81 -19.77 0.23
N VAL A 97 -1.01 -20.06 1.24
CA VAL A 97 0.43 -19.87 1.24
C VAL A 97 1.14 -21.10 1.81
N LYS A 98 2.29 -21.46 1.22
CA LYS A 98 3.13 -22.56 1.67
C LYS A 98 4.60 -22.22 1.49
N ASN A 99 5.38 -22.42 2.56
CA ASN A 99 6.84 -22.39 2.48
C ASN A 99 7.36 -23.70 1.89
N THR A 100 7.85 -23.68 0.65
CA THR A 100 8.37 -24.86 -0.05
C THR A 100 9.84 -25.13 0.21
N THR A 101 10.49 -24.33 1.05
CA THR A 101 11.91 -24.43 1.36
C THR A 101 12.16 -25.30 2.59
N ASN A 102 13.44 -25.57 2.85
CA ASN A 102 13.93 -26.29 4.03
C ASN A 102 14.36 -25.36 5.18
N LYS A 103 14.04 -24.06 5.10
CA LYS A 103 14.37 -23.06 6.13
C LYS A 103 13.10 -22.32 6.56
N THR A 104 13.11 -21.82 7.79
CA THR A 104 12.09 -20.84 8.23
C THR A 104 12.31 -19.54 7.48
N MET A 105 11.26 -19.01 6.88
CA MET A 105 11.29 -17.77 6.11
C MET A 105 10.22 -16.79 6.59
N MET A 106 10.50 -15.52 6.39
CA MET A 106 9.57 -14.43 6.68
C MET A 106 9.19 -13.75 5.38
N ALA A 107 7.90 -13.58 5.16
CA ALA A 107 7.36 -12.98 3.96
C ALA A 107 6.35 -11.88 4.26
N GLN A 108 6.26 -10.92 3.36
CA GLN A 108 5.25 -9.87 3.40
C GLN A 108 4.58 -9.74 2.03
N ALA A 109 3.27 -9.59 2.05
CA ALA A 109 2.49 -9.37 0.84
C ALA A 109 2.14 -7.89 0.67
N VAL A 110 2.32 -7.37 -0.54
CA VAL A 110 1.99 -5.99 -0.90
C VAL A 110 0.80 -5.97 -1.85
N PRO A 111 -0.31 -5.30 -1.49
CA PRO A 111 -1.50 -5.21 -2.32
C PRO A 111 -1.39 -4.11 -3.39
N SER A 112 -2.04 -4.35 -4.52
CA SER A 112 -2.27 -3.37 -5.58
C SER A 112 -3.70 -3.50 -6.10
N VAL A 113 -4.34 -2.39 -6.47
CA VAL A 113 -5.73 -2.33 -6.93
C VAL A 113 -5.78 -1.70 -8.31
N ALA A 114 -6.52 -2.33 -9.22
CA ALA A 114 -6.82 -1.77 -10.53
C ALA A 114 -8.34 -1.87 -10.83
N PRO A 115 -8.92 -0.85 -11.47
CA PRO A 115 -8.32 0.43 -11.84
C PRO A 115 -8.03 1.30 -10.62
N SER A 116 -7.10 2.25 -10.74
CA SER A 116 -6.63 3.07 -9.61
C SER A 116 -7.74 3.87 -8.92
N ASN A 117 -8.73 4.35 -9.69
CA ASN A 117 -9.90 5.06 -9.16
C ASN A 117 -10.86 4.14 -8.36
N ALA A 118 -10.73 2.82 -8.43
CA ALA A 118 -11.47 1.90 -7.56
C ALA A 118 -10.82 1.77 -6.17
N ALA A 119 -9.55 2.14 -6.03
CA ALA A 119 -8.80 1.96 -4.79
C ALA A 119 -9.40 2.77 -3.63
N GLU A 120 -9.93 3.96 -3.89
CA GLU A 120 -10.57 4.82 -2.88
C GLU A 120 -11.87 4.23 -2.33
N HIS A 121 -12.53 3.38 -3.14
CA HIS A 121 -13.80 2.73 -2.80
C HIS A 121 -13.64 1.33 -2.21
N LEU A 122 -12.39 0.79 -2.19
CA LEU A 122 -12.09 -0.51 -1.63
C LEU A 122 -11.51 -0.36 -0.22
N LYS A 123 -12.32 -0.60 0.80
CA LYS A 123 -11.89 -0.59 2.20
C LYS A 123 -11.48 -2.00 2.63
N LYS A 124 -10.25 -2.17 3.08
CA LYS A 124 -9.74 -3.40 3.66
C LYS A 124 -9.80 -3.28 5.17
N LEU A 125 -10.57 -4.12 5.82
CA LEU A 125 -10.77 -4.09 7.27
C LEU A 125 -9.74 -4.96 8.00
N GLU A 126 -9.47 -6.13 7.43
CA GLU A 126 -8.48 -7.06 7.93
C GLU A 126 -7.67 -7.58 6.75
N CYS A 127 -6.36 -7.47 6.82
CA CYS A 127 -5.48 -7.93 5.77
C CYS A 127 -4.20 -8.48 6.40
N PHE A 128 -3.88 -9.71 6.06
CA PHE A 128 -2.59 -10.33 6.40
C PHE A 128 -1.39 -9.55 5.83
N CYS A 129 -1.61 -8.65 4.87
CA CYS A 129 -0.56 -7.84 4.25
C CYS A 129 0.09 -6.82 5.20
N PHE A 130 -0.53 -6.52 6.35
CA PHE A 130 0.05 -5.65 7.37
C PHE A 130 0.98 -6.39 8.33
N GLU A 131 0.93 -7.72 8.34
CA GLU A 131 1.74 -8.56 9.22
C GLU A 131 2.73 -9.38 8.40
N GLN A 132 3.92 -9.53 8.96
CA GLN A 132 4.92 -10.44 8.41
C GLN A 132 4.52 -11.88 8.69
N GLN A 133 4.49 -12.70 7.65
CA GLN A 133 4.15 -14.11 7.76
C GLN A 133 5.42 -14.94 7.95
N VAL A 134 5.56 -15.58 9.09
CA VAL A 134 6.70 -16.47 9.39
C VAL A 134 6.23 -17.91 9.27
N LEU A 135 6.78 -18.64 8.29
CA LEU A 135 6.45 -20.05 8.08
C LEU A 135 7.71 -20.93 8.20
N LYS A 136 7.58 -22.03 8.93
CA LYS A 136 8.59 -23.07 9.02
C LYS A 136 8.70 -23.87 7.72
N PRO A 137 9.74 -24.69 7.55
CA PRO A 137 9.87 -25.57 6.39
C PRO A 137 8.60 -26.42 6.16
N GLY A 138 8.03 -26.33 4.95
CA GLY A 138 6.85 -27.08 4.56
C GLY A 138 5.52 -26.61 5.19
N GLU A 139 5.54 -25.61 6.06
CA GLU A 139 4.35 -25.07 6.71
C GLU A 139 3.43 -24.37 5.71
N GLU A 140 2.14 -24.53 5.95
CA GLU A 140 1.06 -23.96 5.13
C GLU A 140 0.15 -23.08 6.00
N ALA A 141 -0.42 -22.03 5.41
CA ALA A 141 -1.39 -21.19 6.07
C ALA A 141 -2.47 -20.72 5.10
N LEU A 142 -3.65 -20.42 5.66
CA LEU A 142 -4.72 -19.72 4.96
C LEU A 142 -4.80 -18.29 5.49
N LEU A 143 -4.62 -17.32 4.61
CA LEU A 143 -4.55 -15.93 4.94
C LEU A 143 -5.86 -15.23 4.52
N PRO A 144 -6.74 -14.87 5.48
CA PRO A 144 -8.00 -14.22 5.17
C PRO A 144 -7.78 -12.73 4.86
N VAL A 145 -8.57 -12.22 3.93
CA VAL A 145 -8.70 -10.79 3.61
C VAL A 145 -10.17 -10.42 3.71
N LYS A 146 -10.50 -9.55 4.65
CA LYS A 146 -11.85 -9.00 4.78
C LYS A 146 -11.90 -7.63 4.12
N LEU A 147 -12.82 -7.45 3.22
CA LEU A 147 -12.93 -6.25 2.41
C LEU A 147 -14.38 -5.79 2.28
N LEU A 148 -14.52 -4.49 2.02
CA LEU A 148 -15.79 -3.82 1.73
C LEU A 148 -15.58 -2.92 0.52
N VAL A 149 -16.44 -3.02 -0.48
CA VAL A 149 -16.49 -2.05 -1.58
C VAL A 149 -17.63 -1.08 -1.34
N SER A 150 -17.31 0.22 -1.33
CA SER A 150 -18.30 1.28 -1.11
C SER A 150 -19.37 1.30 -2.20
N ASN A 151 -20.60 1.70 -1.85
CA ASN A 151 -21.69 1.95 -2.81
C ASN A 151 -21.42 3.18 -3.69
N GLU A 152 -20.50 4.06 -3.29
CA GLU A 152 -20.07 5.23 -4.05
C GLU A 152 -19.15 4.88 -5.25
N LEU A 153 -18.83 3.58 -5.42
CA LEU A 153 -18.03 3.14 -6.57
C LEU A 153 -18.68 3.58 -7.90
N PRO A 154 -17.95 4.28 -8.79
CA PRO A 154 -18.46 4.72 -10.08
C PRO A 154 -19.13 3.61 -10.86
N SER A 155 -20.30 3.90 -11.49
CA SER A 155 -21.13 2.89 -12.16
C SER A 155 -20.48 2.23 -13.38
N ASN A 156 -19.48 2.87 -13.96
CA ASN A 156 -18.68 2.34 -15.07
C ASN A 156 -17.69 1.24 -14.63
N ILE A 157 -17.37 1.14 -13.31
CA ILE A 157 -16.48 0.10 -12.79
C ILE A 157 -17.32 -1.11 -12.42
N LYS A 158 -17.22 -2.16 -13.22
CA LYS A 158 -17.90 -3.45 -13.01
C LYS A 158 -16.97 -4.55 -12.53
N ASN A 159 -15.66 -4.35 -12.67
CA ASN A 159 -14.62 -5.28 -12.29
C ASN A 159 -13.51 -4.55 -11.56
N ILE A 160 -13.06 -5.12 -10.44
CA ILE A 160 -11.89 -4.65 -9.67
C ILE A 160 -10.89 -5.80 -9.63
N ILE A 161 -9.63 -5.49 -9.88
CA ILE A 161 -8.53 -6.44 -9.75
C ILE A 161 -7.76 -6.11 -8.47
N LEU A 162 -7.67 -7.05 -7.56
CA LEU A 162 -6.87 -6.98 -6.35
C LEU A 162 -5.68 -7.93 -6.50
N SER A 163 -4.52 -7.36 -6.73
CA SER A 163 -3.27 -8.10 -6.90
C SER A 163 -2.45 -8.05 -5.62
N TYR A 164 -1.86 -9.17 -5.25
CA TYR A 164 -0.91 -9.28 -4.14
C TYR A 164 0.43 -9.79 -4.65
N THR A 165 1.50 -9.08 -4.35
CA THR A 165 2.87 -9.55 -4.59
C THR A 165 3.51 -9.89 -3.25
N ILE A 166 4.01 -11.13 -3.12
CA ILE A 166 4.69 -11.60 -1.91
C ILE A 166 6.20 -11.47 -2.06
N PHE A 167 6.85 -10.95 -1.02
CA PHE A 167 8.29 -10.68 -0.94
C PHE A 167 8.93 -11.43 0.21
N ASP A 168 10.17 -11.86 0.06
CA ASP A 168 11.02 -12.33 1.14
C ASP A 168 11.58 -11.14 1.93
N CYS A 169 11.31 -11.09 3.24
CA CYS A 169 11.76 -10.02 4.12
C CYS A 169 13.21 -10.21 4.61
N LEU A 170 13.78 -11.38 4.50
CA LEU A 170 15.12 -11.66 5.00
C LEU A 170 16.24 -11.16 4.07
N LEU A 171 15.96 -10.97 2.79
CA LEU A 171 16.96 -10.47 1.82
C LEU A 171 17.41 -9.03 2.11
N TYR A 172 16.59 -8.22 2.77
CA TYR A 172 16.94 -6.83 3.08
C TYR A 172 17.76 -6.65 4.36
N THR A 173 17.90 -7.69 5.19
CA THR A 173 18.69 -7.63 6.43
C THR A 173 20.11 -8.19 6.28
N SER A 174 20.38 -9.03 5.27
CA SER A 174 21.70 -9.62 5.06
C SER A 174 22.69 -8.67 4.38
N ASP A 175 22.24 -7.83 3.45
CA ASP A 175 23.13 -6.91 2.74
C ASP A 175 23.60 -5.72 3.61
N ALA A 176 22.83 -5.35 4.64
CA ALA A 176 23.22 -4.28 5.57
C ALA A 176 24.23 -4.72 6.64
N ALA A 177 24.39 -6.02 6.88
CA ALA A 177 25.30 -6.56 7.89
C ALA A 177 26.70 -6.84 7.34
N ASP A 178 26.84 -7.12 6.05
CA ASP A 178 28.15 -7.44 5.44
C ASP A 178 28.97 -6.18 5.11
N ASP A 179 28.34 -5.01 4.97
CA ASP A 179 29.03 -3.75 4.68
C ASP A 179 29.65 -3.08 5.94
N ALA A 180 29.29 -3.55 7.13
CA ALA A 180 29.80 -3.00 8.40
C ALA A 180 31.07 -3.70 8.93
N GLY A 181 31.58 -4.73 8.24
CA GLY A 181 32.71 -5.58 8.68
C GLY A 181 34.03 -5.40 7.94
N SER A 182 34.12 -4.46 6.98
CA SER A 182 35.34 -4.25 6.17
C SER A 182 35.86 -2.81 6.32
N GLY A 183 36.47 -2.53 7.47
CA GLY A 183 37.17 -1.30 7.76
C GLY A 183 38.35 -1.57 8.67
#